data_423ff68b0241a14d9c3dc1e3b1095186
#
_entry.id   423ff68b0241a14d9c3dc1e3b1095186
#
_cell.length_a   1.000
_cell.length_b   1.000
_cell.length_c   1.000
_cell.angle_alpha   90.00
_cell.angle_beta   90.00
_cell.angle_gamma   90.00
#
_symmetry.space_group_name_H-M   'P 1'
#
loop_
_entity.id
_entity.type
_entity.pdbx_description
1 polymer ?
#
loop_
_entity_poly.entity_id
_entity_poly.type
_entity_poly.pdbx_seq_one_letter_code
_entity_poly.pdbx_strand_id
1 'polypeptide(L)'
;SSGVRITATPSVSPELPPIDPNKYTVVLDAGHDGKTLGAVYPDANGVDIYEKDLTLSMVYKLWDILLNEGYNVVLTRDGETAGDLYERSELANRVNADLLVSIHCNSAPTVPTFQGLYTYYYPTSSRSKAFAQAVQDAACAASGAVDRGIASANFVVLRETNMAAVLEETGFMTN
;
A
#
# COMPACT_ATOMS: atom_id res chain seq x y z
N SER A 1 -4.27 -48.95 -1.23
CA SER A 1 -3.96 -47.56 -1.54
C SER A 1 -4.42 -46.68 -0.36
N SER A 2 -3.47 -46.34 0.53
CA SER A 2 -3.68 -45.49 1.70
C SER A 2 -3.56 -44.03 1.26
N GLY A 3 -4.69 -43.34 1.17
CA GLY A 3 -4.72 -41.89 0.92
C GLY A 3 -4.15 -41.14 2.12
N VAL A 4 -3.09 -40.39 1.89
CA VAL A 4 -2.57 -39.42 2.86
C VAL A 4 -3.54 -38.24 2.92
N ARG A 5 -4.28 -38.08 4.02
CA ARG A 5 -5.02 -36.88 4.32
C ARG A 5 -4.02 -35.78 4.70
N ILE A 6 -3.86 -34.80 3.82
CA ILE A 6 -3.19 -33.54 4.18
C ILE A 6 -4.22 -32.76 5.02
N THR A 7 -4.05 -32.75 6.33
CA THR A 7 -4.75 -31.81 7.20
C THR A 7 -4.09 -30.45 6.99
N ALA A 8 -4.84 -29.52 6.42
CA ALA A 8 -4.41 -28.11 6.39
C ALA A 8 -4.18 -27.67 7.84
N THR A 9 -2.95 -27.33 8.17
CA THR A 9 -2.62 -26.65 9.44
C THR A 9 -3.38 -25.34 9.44
N PRO A 10 -4.12 -24.98 10.50
CA PRO A 10 -4.74 -23.66 10.58
C PRO A 10 -3.61 -22.62 10.40
N SER A 11 -3.80 -21.67 9.50
CA SER A 11 -2.90 -20.54 9.39
C SER A 11 -3.01 -19.78 10.71
N VAL A 12 -1.98 -19.87 11.52
CA VAL A 12 -1.82 -18.99 12.68
C VAL A 12 -1.77 -17.59 12.07
N SER A 13 -2.72 -16.73 12.40
CA SER A 13 -2.63 -15.30 12.08
C SER A 13 -1.25 -14.84 12.54
N PRO A 14 -0.44 -14.23 11.70
CA PRO A 14 0.88 -13.76 12.11
C PRO A 14 0.71 -12.92 13.37
N GLU A 15 1.49 -13.22 14.41
CA GLU A 15 1.49 -12.40 15.62
C GLU A 15 1.79 -10.97 15.20
N LEU A 16 0.93 -10.04 15.64
CA LEU A 16 1.16 -8.63 15.40
C LEU A 16 2.48 -8.21 16.05
N PRO A 17 3.28 -7.38 15.41
CA PRO A 17 4.48 -6.85 16.03
C PRO A 17 4.11 -6.11 17.33
N PRO A 18 4.97 -6.09 18.33
CA PRO A 18 4.70 -5.37 19.56
C PRO A 18 4.53 -3.88 19.27
N ILE A 19 3.39 -3.32 19.70
CA ILE A 19 3.06 -1.90 19.54
C ILE A 19 3.41 -1.17 20.84
N ASP A 20 4.28 -0.17 20.76
CA ASP A 20 4.56 0.76 21.86
C ASP A 20 3.42 1.79 21.95
N PRO A 21 2.64 1.85 23.03
CA PRO A 21 1.49 2.74 23.14
C PRO A 21 1.87 4.23 23.23
N ASN A 22 3.15 4.57 23.36
CA ASN A 22 3.64 5.94 23.41
C ASN A 22 4.09 6.47 22.03
N LYS A 23 3.97 5.65 20.98
CA LYS A 23 4.38 6.01 19.61
C LYS A 23 3.19 5.98 18.68
N TYR A 24 3.22 6.84 17.67
CA TYR A 24 2.26 6.75 16.57
C TYR A 24 2.45 5.46 15.78
N THR A 25 1.34 4.87 15.37
CA THR A 25 1.30 3.62 14.60
C THR A 25 0.89 3.91 13.17
N VAL A 26 1.74 3.54 12.22
CA VAL A 26 1.49 3.65 10.79
C VAL A 26 1.33 2.25 10.20
N VAL A 27 0.25 2.03 9.47
CA VAL A 27 0.09 0.82 8.66
C VAL A 27 0.50 1.12 7.23
N LEU A 28 1.42 0.33 6.70
CA LEU A 28 1.83 0.38 5.31
C LEU A 28 1.21 -0.81 4.56
N ASP A 29 0.50 -0.48 3.50
CA ASP A 29 -0.16 -1.44 2.63
C ASP A 29 0.56 -1.49 1.28
N ALA A 30 1.23 -2.61 0.99
CA ALA A 30 1.78 -2.85 -0.33
C ALA A 30 0.67 -3.40 -1.25
N GLY A 31 0.29 -2.63 -2.26
CA GLY A 31 -0.74 -3.01 -3.21
C GLY A 31 -0.46 -4.35 -3.87
N HIS A 32 -1.53 -5.11 -4.15
CA HIS A 32 -1.47 -6.44 -4.78
C HIS A 32 -0.79 -7.53 -3.94
N ASP A 33 -0.55 -8.70 -4.51
CA ASP A 33 0.10 -9.87 -3.88
C ASP A 33 0.43 -10.95 -4.93
N GLY A 34 0.82 -12.15 -4.49
CA GLY A 34 1.11 -13.29 -5.39
C GLY A 34 -0.09 -13.81 -6.18
N LYS A 35 -1.33 -13.46 -5.80
CA LYS A 35 -2.57 -13.83 -6.51
C LYS A 35 -3.05 -12.72 -7.45
N THR A 36 -2.81 -11.47 -7.07
CA THR A 36 -3.21 -10.27 -7.81
C THR A 36 -1.96 -9.46 -8.14
N LEU A 37 -1.40 -9.68 -9.32
CA LEU A 37 -0.08 -9.14 -9.70
C LEU A 37 -0.07 -7.61 -9.89
N GLY A 38 -1.25 -6.99 -10.03
CA GLY A 38 -1.36 -5.59 -10.42
C GLY A 38 -1.04 -5.38 -11.89
N ALA A 39 -0.60 -4.19 -12.24
CA ALA A 39 -0.12 -3.90 -13.58
C ALA A 39 1.16 -4.70 -13.87
N VAL A 40 1.32 -5.13 -15.13
CA VAL A 40 2.51 -5.83 -15.61
C VAL A 40 3.01 -5.08 -16.84
N TYR A 41 4.29 -4.73 -16.83
CA TYR A 41 4.90 -4.03 -17.96
C TYR A 41 6.36 -4.47 -18.13
N PRO A 42 6.82 -4.75 -19.37
CA PRO A 42 8.18 -5.18 -19.60
C PRO A 42 9.17 -4.02 -19.40
N ASP A 43 10.34 -4.35 -18.85
CA ASP A 43 11.48 -3.45 -18.81
C ASP A 43 12.11 -3.27 -20.22
N ALA A 44 13.17 -2.47 -20.30
CA ALA A 44 13.90 -2.22 -21.56
C ALA A 44 14.52 -3.49 -22.19
N ASN A 45 14.66 -4.57 -21.44
CA ASN A 45 15.16 -5.86 -21.89
C ASN A 45 14.06 -6.87 -22.24
N GLY A 46 12.78 -6.47 -22.07
CA GLY A 46 11.62 -7.31 -22.29
C GLY A 46 11.30 -8.27 -21.13
N VAL A 47 11.83 -7.98 -19.92
CA VAL A 47 11.51 -8.75 -18.71
C VAL A 47 10.33 -8.11 -18.02
N ASP A 48 9.31 -8.93 -17.72
CA ASP A 48 8.11 -8.43 -17.03
C ASP A 48 8.42 -7.93 -15.63
N ILE A 49 7.99 -6.70 -15.36
CA ILE A 49 7.97 -6.06 -14.03
C ILE A 49 6.53 -6.08 -13.53
N TYR A 50 6.35 -6.50 -12.30
CA TYR A 50 5.04 -6.61 -11.66
C TYR A 50 4.84 -5.49 -10.63
N GLU A 51 3.68 -4.87 -10.64
CA GLU A 51 3.33 -3.83 -9.67
C GLU A 51 3.49 -4.31 -8.23
N LYS A 52 3.06 -5.54 -7.93
CA LYS A 52 3.19 -6.14 -6.59
C LYS A 52 4.63 -6.11 -6.04
N ASP A 53 5.63 -6.26 -6.90
CA ASP A 53 7.04 -6.29 -6.48
C ASP A 53 7.57 -4.88 -6.23
N LEU A 54 7.15 -3.92 -7.07
CA LEU A 54 7.49 -2.52 -6.88
C LEU A 54 6.88 -1.97 -5.59
N THR A 55 5.59 -2.22 -5.36
CA THR A 55 4.88 -1.73 -4.17
C THR A 55 5.49 -2.29 -2.89
N LEU A 56 5.83 -3.59 -2.87
CA LEU A 56 6.49 -4.20 -1.71
C LEU A 56 7.88 -3.61 -1.47
N SER A 57 8.65 -3.39 -2.54
CA SER A 57 9.98 -2.77 -2.44
C SER A 57 9.92 -1.36 -1.89
N MET A 58 8.93 -0.55 -2.31
CA MET A 58 8.72 0.81 -1.80
C MET A 58 8.27 0.79 -0.33
N VAL A 59 7.35 -0.10 0.01
CA VAL A 59 6.87 -0.27 1.39
C VAL A 59 8.02 -0.64 2.33
N TYR A 60 8.92 -1.54 1.97
CA TYR A 60 10.07 -1.88 2.81
C TYR A 60 11.01 -0.68 3.05
N LYS A 61 11.25 0.13 2.03
CA LYS A 61 12.07 1.34 2.19
C LYS A 61 11.42 2.36 3.13
N LEU A 62 10.10 2.55 2.98
CA LEU A 62 9.35 3.44 3.85
C LEU A 62 9.26 2.90 5.28
N TRP A 63 9.12 1.59 5.44
CA TRP A 63 9.15 0.89 6.72
C TRP A 63 10.45 1.16 7.49
N ASP A 64 11.60 0.99 6.84
CA ASP A 64 12.91 1.27 7.45
C ASP A 64 13.04 2.74 7.89
N ILE A 65 12.59 3.68 7.05
CA ILE A 65 12.63 5.11 7.37
C ILE A 65 11.77 5.41 8.59
N LEU A 66 10.51 4.95 8.62
CA LEU A 66 9.57 5.24 9.70
C LEU A 66 10.00 4.58 11.03
N LEU A 67 10.57 3.37 10.99
CA LEU A 67 11.13 2.75 12.18
C LEU A 67 12.29 3.56 12.77
N ASN A 68 13.18 4.07 11.92
CA ASN A 68 14.30 4.90 12.35
C ASN A 68 13.84 6.26 12.91
N GLU A 69 12.72 6.78 12.43
CA GLU A 69 12.07 7.98 12.97
C GLU A 69 11.25 7.70 14.25
N GLY A 70 11.18 6.44 14.69
CA GLY A 70 10.62 6.06 15.99
C GLY A 70 9.13 5.72 15.98
N TYR A 71 8.51 5.52 14.81
CA TYR A 71 7.11 5.07 14.69
C TYR A 71 6.97 3.57 14.97
N ASN A 72 5.78 3.15 15.40
CA ASN A 72 5.36 1.77 15.20
C ASN A 72 4.95 1.62 13.73
N VAL A 73 5.42 0.57 13.07
CA VAL A 73 5.05 0.30 11.67
C VAL A 73 4.55 -1.13 11.53
N VAL A 74 3.39 -1.29 10.95
CA VAL A 74 2.76 -2.58 10.66
C VAL A 74 2.54 -2.72 9.17
N LEU A 75 2.91 -3.86 8.61
CA LEU A 75 2.75 -4.15 7.18
C LEU A 75 1.49 -5.01 6.98
N THR A 76 0.71 -4.73 5.92
CA THR A 76 -0.42 -5.59 5.53
C THR A 76 0.05 -6.89 4.89
N ARG A 77 1.24 -6.87 4.29
CA ARG A 77 1.97 -8.06 3.82
C ARG A 77 3.48 -7.82 3.86
N ASP A 78 4.23 -8.88 4.03
CA ASP A 78 5.69 -8.91 4.03
C ASP A 78 6.27 -9.88 2.98
N GLY A 79 5.47 -10.28 2.01
CA GLY A 79 5.84 -11.22 0.95
C GLY A 79 4.73 -11.37 -0.09
N GLU A 80 4.63 -12.57 -0.66
CA GLU A 80 3.68 -12.91 -1.73
C GLU A 80 2.23 -13.08 -1.24
N THR A 81 2.03 -13.28 0.05
CA THR A 81 0.70 -13.50 0.62
C THR A 81 0.20 -12.26 1.33
N ALA A 82 -0.97 -11.81 0.95
CA ALA A 82 -1.72 -10.78 1.66
C ALA A 82 -3.11 -11.29 2.00
N GLY A 83 -3.74 -10.67 2.98
CA GLY A 83 -5.18 -10.75 3.19
C GLY A 83 -5.93 -10.08 2.03
N ASP A 84 -7.23 -10.32 1.97
CA ASP A 84 -8.09 -9.59 1.04
C ASP A 84 -8.15 -8.09 1.42
N LEU A 85 -8.85 -7.28 0.61
CA LEU A 85 -8.92 -5.84 0.83
C LEU A 85 -9.55 -5.45 2.17
N TYR A 86 -10.51 -6.26 2.66
CA TYR A 86 -11.14 -6.03 3.97
C TYR A 86 -10.20 -6.40 5.11
N GLU A 87 -9.48 -7.52 5.00
CA GLU A 87 -8.50 -7.95 6.00
C GLU A 87 -7.37 -6.95 6.18
N ARG A 88 -6.95 -6.27 5.11
CA ARG A 88 -5.96 -5.17 5.16
C ARG A 88 -6.47 -3.99 5.99
N SER A 89 -7.71 -3.57 5.74
CA SER A 89 -8.37 -2.50 6.51
C SER A 89 -8.61 -2.90 7.96
N GLU A 90 -9.07 -4.13 8.20
CA GLU A 90 -9.31 -4.67 9.53
C GLU A 90 -8.02 -4.76 10.36
N LEU A 91 -6.89 -5.13 9.73
CA LEU A 91 -5.59 -5.11 10.40
C LEU A 91 -5.27 -3.71 10.93
N ALA A 92 -5.43 -2.68 10.10
CA ALA A 92 -5.19 -1.29 10.51
C ALA A 92 -6.11 -0.85 11.65
N ASN A 93 -7.39 -1.22 11.59
CA ASN A 93 -8.36 -0.94 12.65
C ASN A 93 -8.02 -1.69 13.94
N ARG A 94 -7.64 -2.95 13.86
CA ARG A 94 -7.32 -3.81 15.00
C ARG A 94 -6.09 -3.34 15.77
N VAL A 95 -5.08 -2.80 15.08
CA VAL A 95 -3.89 -2.24 15.73
C VAL A 95 -4.10 -0.79 16.18
N ASN A 96 -5.29 -0.22 16.01
CA ASN A 96 -5.62 1.18 16.28
C ASN A 96 -4.59 2.12 15.64
N ALA A 97 -4.30 1.92 14.35
CA ALA A 97 -3.35 2.76 13.65
C ALA A 97 -3.79 4.24 13.62
N ASP A 98 -2.81 5.14 13.66
CA ASP A 98 -3.04 6.58 13.49
C ASP A 98 -3.16 6.97 12.03
N LEU A 99 -2.42 6.27 11.15
CA LEU A 99 -2.38 6.50 9.72
C LEU A 99 -2.30 5.18 8.95
N LEU A 100 -2.90 5.16 7.75
CA LEU A 100 -2.70 4.10 6.76
C LEU A 100 -2.22 4.70 5.45
N VAL A 101 -1.16 4.11 4.87
CA VAL A 101 -0.64 4.45 3.54
C VAL A 101 -0.62 3.20 2.68
N SER A 102 -1.45 3.17 1.64
CA SER A 102 -1.44 2.14 0.61
C SER A 102 -0.61 2.61 -0.57
N ILE A 103 0.33 1.80 -1.03
CA ILE A 103 1.26 2.12 -2.12
C ILE A 103 0.89 1.30 -3.35
N HIS A 104 0.69 1.98 -4.47
CA HIS A 104 0.37 1.43 -5.78
C HIS A 104 1.21 2.06 -6.89
N CYS A 105 1.19 1.46 -8.07
CA CYS A 105 1.73 2.00 -9.30
C CYS A 105 0.64 2.03 -10.36
N ASN A 106 0.40 3.18 -10.93
CA ASN A 106 -0.61 3.36 -11.96
C ASN A 106 -0.17 2.73 -13.30
N SER A 107 -1.12 2.60 -14.22
CA SER A 107 -0.86 2.11 -15.57
C SER A 107 -1.79 2.80 -16.58
N ALA A 108 -1.25 3.20 -17.72
CA ALA A 108 -1.99 3.80 -18.83
C ALA A 108 -1.53 3.22 -20.18
N PRO A 109 -1.85 1.94 -20.49
CA PRO A 109 -1.33 1.26 -21.69
C PRO A 109 -1.68 1.95 -23.01
N THR A 110 -2.81 2.66 -23.06
CA THR A 110 -3.25 3.41 -24.24
C THR A 110 -2.59 4.77 -24.39
N VAL A 111 -1.94 5.28 -23.35
CA VAL A 111 -1.23 6.57 -23.32
C VAL A 111 0.09 6.38 -22.56
N PRO A 112 1.09 5.70 -23.15
CA PRO A 112 2.32 5.32 -22.45
C PRO A 112 3.20 6.52 -22.03
N THR A 113 2.92 7.71 -22.53
CA THR A 113 3.58 8.96 -22.10
C THR A 113 2.94 9.60 -20.88
N PHE A 114 1.89 8.98 -20.33
CA PHE A 114 1.22 9.51 -19.15
C PHE A 114 2.09 9.27 -17.91
N GLN A 115 2.28 10.31 -17.09
CA GLN A 115 3.21 10.28 -15.95
C GLN A 115 2.69 11.13 -14.80
N GLY A 116 3.27 10.97 -13.62
CA GLY A 116 2.99 11.79 -12.44
C GLY A 116 2.41 10.97 -11.28
N LEU A 117 2.21 11.66 -10.17
CA LEU A 117 1.72 11.09 -8.92
C LEU A 117 0.28 11.50 -8.66
N TYR A 118 -0.49 10.60 -8.06
CA TYR A 118 -1.83 10.84 -7.51
C TYR A 118 -1.93 10.32 -6.11
N THR A 119 -2.49 11.08 -5.19
CA THR A 119 -2.87 10.58 -3.87
C THR A 119 -4.38 10.55 -3.72
N TYR A 120 -4.93 9.36 -3.46
CA TYR A 120 -6.37 9.15 -3.28
C TYR A 120 -6.75 9.14 -1.81
N TYR A 121 -7.96 9.66 -1.52
CA TYR A 121 -8.58 9.65 -0.20
C TYR A 121 -10.06 9.28 -0.28
N TYR A 122 -10.67 8.87 0.84
CA TYR A 122 -12.11 8.57 0.88
C TYR A 122 -12.94 9.87 0.89
N PRO A 123 -13.98 10.00 0.05
CA PRO A 123 -14.66 11.28 -0.23
C PRO A 123 -15.19 12.04 0.99
N THR A 124 -15.65 11.32 2.02
CA THR A 124 -16.27 11.91 3.20
C THR A 124 -15.29 12.18 4.36
N SER A 125 -14.02 11.78 4.19
CA SER A 125 -12.99 11.95 5.24
C SER A 125 -12.18 13.23 5.04
N SER A 126 -12.47 14.25 5.82
CA SER A 126 -11.68 15.50 5.82
C SER A 126 -10.24 15.29 6.32
N ARG A 127 -10.04 14.38 7.28
CA ARG A 127 -8.70 14.01 7.79
C ARG A 127 -7.87 13.33 6.70
N SER A 128 -8.45 12.36 5.98
CA SER A 128 -7.76 11.70 4.87
C SER A 128 -7.47 12.67 3.73
N LYS A 129 -8.35 13.64 3.46
CA LYS A 129 -8.10 14.68 2.46
C LYS A 129 -6.89 15.55 2.81
N ALA A 130 -6.80 16.00 4.07
CA ALA A 130 -5.66 16.79 4.54
C ALA A 130 -4.37 15.97 4.50
N PHE A 131 -4.43 14.71 4.88
CA PHE A 131 -3.29 13.78 4.82
C PHE A 131 -2.86 13.53 3.36
N ALA A 132 -3.80 13.31 2.44
CA ALA A 132 -3.51 13.12 1.02
C ALA A 132 -2.78 14.33 0.42
N GLN A 133 -3.17 15.56 0.78
CA GLN A 133 -2.47 16.75 0.31
C GLN A 133 -1.03 16.80 0.83
N ALA A 134 -0.81 16.49 2.10
CA ALA A 134 0.53 16.48 2.68
C ALA A 134 1.43 15.41 2.03
N VAL A 135 0.90 14.22 1.77
CA VAL A 135 1.62 13.14 1.09
C VAL A 135 1.95 13.53 -0.35
N GLN A 136 0.96 14.03 -1.10
CA GLN A 136 1.13 14.46 -2.50
C GLN A 136 2.21 15.53 -2.62
N ASP A 137 2.13 16.59 -1.80
CA ASP A 137 3.09 17.69 -1.83
C ASP A 137 4.51 17.20 -1.52
N ALA A 138 4.67 16.36 -0.50
CA ALA A 138 5.97 15.82 -0.10
C ALA A 138 6.54 14.87 -1.16
N ALA A 139 5.72 13.97 -1.71
CA ALA A 139 6.13 13.01 -2.72
C ALA A 139 6.57 13.70 -4.02
N CYS A 140 5.80 14.67 -4.50
CA CYS A 140 6.16 15.47 -5.68
C CYS A 140 7.42 16.29 -5.45
N ALA A 141 7.56 16.93 -4.28
CA ALA A 141 8.75 17.72 -3.96
C ALA A 141 10.03 16.86 -3.90
N ALA A 142 9.93 15.65 -3.35
CA ALA A 142 11.07 14.74 -3.22
C ALA A 142 11.46 14.05 -4.53
N SER A 143 10.48 13.68 -5.36
CA SER A 143 10.71 12.92 -6.59
C SER A 143 10.94 13.81 -7.83
N GLY A 144 10.45 15.04 -7.81
CA GLY A 144 10.37 15.90 -9.00
C GLY A 144 9.35 15.43 -10.03
N ALA A 145 8.48 14.47 -9.66
CA ALA A 145 7.45 13.94 -10.55
C ALA A 145 6.35 14.98 -10.82
N VAL A 146 5.67 14.80 -11.96
CA VAL A 146 4.52 15.65 -12.30
C VAL A 146 3.44 15.49 -11.24
N ASP A 147 3.04 16.59 -10.63
CA ASP A 147 1.93 16.62 -9.68
C ASP A 147 0.60 16.50 -10.43
N ARG A 148 -0.14 15.43 -10.15
CA ARG A 148 -1.50 15.18 -10.67
C ARG A 148 -2.58 15.53 -9.63
N GLY A 149 -2.16 15.94 -8.43
CA GLY A 149 -3.04 16.35 -7.35
C GLY A 149 -3.63 15.19 -6.57
N ILE A 150 -4.55 15.55 -5.67
CA ILE A 150 -5.30 14.59 -4.90
C ILE A 150 -6.68 14.32 -5.52
N ALA A 151 -7.18 13.11 -5.39
CA ALA A 151 -8.51 12.73 -5.87
C ALA A 151 -9.25 11.89 -4.83
N SER A 152 -10.59 11.94 -4.88
CA SER A 152 -11.39 11.06 -4.03
C SER A 152 -11.74 9.77 -4.74
N ALA A 153 -11.65 8.65 -4.01
CA ALA A 153 -12.02 7.32 -4.52
C ALA A 153 -12.68 6.46 -3.45
N ASN A 154 -13.56 5.56 -3.88
CA ASN A 154 -14.25 4.61 -3.01
C ASN A 154 -13.50 3.27 -2.95
N PHE A 155 -12.21 3.30 -2.66
CA PHE A 155 -11.43 2.08 -2.46
C PHE A 155 -11.71 1.48 -1.07
N VAL A 156 -11.74 0.13 -1.00
CA VAL A 156 -12.03 -0.60 0.25
C VAL A 156 -11.05 -0.19 1.35
N VAL A 157 -9.76 -0.19 1.04
CA VAL A 157 -8.68 0.16 1.99
C VAL A 157 -8.80 1.58 2.55
N LEU A 158 -9.49 2.49 1.86
CA LEU A 158 -9.75 3.86 2.32
C LEU A 158 -11.09 4.00 3.05
N ARG A 159 -12.10 3.24 2.61
CA ARG A 159 -13.46 3.33 3.14
C ARG A 159 -13.63 2.61 4.47
N GLU A 160 -13.02 1.42 4.60
CA GLU A 160 -13.22 0.53 5.73
C GLU A 160 -12.27 0.79 6.90
N THR A 161 -11.46 1.85 6.83
CA THR A 161 -10.50 2.25 7.87
C THR A 161 -11.03 3.37 8.76
N ASN A 162 -10.70 3.31 10.06
CA ASN A 162 -11.16 4.26 11.09
C ASN A 162 -10.23 5.48 11.24
N MET A 163 -9.03 5.43 10.66
CA MET A 163 -8.01 6.48 10.72
C MET A 163 -7.93 7.29 9.43
N ALA A 164 -7.04 8.28 9.39
CA ALA A 164 -6.69 8.92 8.13
C ALA A 164 -5.95 7.93 7.23
N ALA A 165 -6.47 7.72 6.02
CA ALA A 165 -5.97 6.74 5.07
C ALA A 165 -5.81 7.34 3.67
N VAL A 166 -4.71 7.01 3.00
CA VAL A 166 -4.41 7.42 1.63
C VAL A 166 -3.97 6.22 0.79
N LEU A 167 -4.21 6.31 -0.52
CA LEU A 167 -3.62 5.42 -1.52
C LEU A 167 -2.81 6.27 -2.49
N GLU A 168 -1.52 5.98 -2.55
CA GLU A 168 -0.57 6.69 -3.39
C GLU A 168 -0.30 5.90 -4.67
N GLU A 169 -0.58 6.51 -5.81
CA GLU A 169 -0.17 6.04 -7.13
C GLU A 169 1.17 6.70 -7.49
N THR A 170 2.25 5.98 -7.22
CA THR A 170 3.62 6.52 -7.22
C THR A 170 4.21 6.80 -8.60
N GLY A 171 3.45 6.58 -9.64
CA GLY A 171 3.82 6.80 -11.03
C GLY A 171 3.17 5.78 -11.95
N PHE A 172 3.46 5.89 -13.24
CA PHE A 172 2.90 5.01 -14.27
C PHE A 172 3.93 3.99 -14.74
N MET A 173 3.63 2.70 -14.57
CA MET A 173 4.50 1.62 -15.04
C MET A 173 4.70 1.61 -16.56
N THR A 174 3.79 2.27 -17.29
CA THR A 174 3.81 2.39 -18.76
C THR A 174 4.69 3.52 -19.29
N ASN A 175 5.32 4.30 -18.42
CA ASN A 175 6.17 5.42 -18.78
C ASN A 175 7.64 5.14 -18.57
#